data_a1e84941c799715a412a240792628c40
#
_entry.id   a1e84941c799715a412a240792628c40
#
_cell.length_a   1.000
_cell.length_b   1.000
_cell.length_c   1.000
_cell.angle_alpha   90.00
_cell.angle_beta   90.00
_cell.angle_gamma   90.00
#
_symmetry.space_group_name_H-M   'P 1'
#
loop_
_entity.id
_entity.type
_entity.pdbx_description
1 polymer ?
#
loop_
_entity_poly.entity_id
_entity_poly.type
_entity_poly.pdbx_seq_one_letter_code
_entity_poly.pdbx_strand_id
1 'polypeptide(L)'
;MKKKLSILFFIFILISYLSSQDYYMDDFKDFTFEMPDGWETMTYPGLKYKIIYGDSVKGQNQNMIFVSEEVSGSMEEVVSEYLSGQKESDDPASAYTVITQEKFENNYNLESRKIIIELPEGKGIAKHYFYLFKHNSILYVCAATLSHDIESEIVEMLDASMKTFQVLDKKEEE
;
A
#
# COMPACT_ATOMS: atom_id res chain seq x y z
N MET A 1 33.35 -33.35 -19.76
CA MET A 1 32.83 -32.02 -20.20
C MET A 1 31.33 -31.83 -20.01
N LYS A 2 30.49 -32.88 -19.86
CA LYS A 2 29.00 -32.73 -19.75
C LYS A 2 28.48 -32.11 -18.40
N LYS A 3 29.24 -32.24 -17.30
CA LYS A 3 28.82 -31.71 -15.98
C LYS A 3 28.92 -30.17 -15.83
N LYS A 4 29.82 -29.50 -16.56
CA LYS A 4 29.98 -28.05 -16.49
C LYS A 4 28.86 -27.28 -17.24
N LEU A 5 28.29 -27.90 -18.28
CA LEU A 5 27.21 -27.29 -19.06
C LEU A 5 25.88 -27.28 -18.28
N SER A 6 25.64 -28.29 -17.44
CA SER A 6 24.43 -28.41 -16.60
C SER A 6 24.36 -27.34 -15.50
N ILE A 7 25.53 -27.00 -14.92
CA ILE A 7 25.60 -25.96 -13.86
C ILE A 7 25.36 -24.57 -14.45
N LEU A 8 25.88 -24.30 -15.65
CA LEU A 8 25.64 -23.00 -16.33
C LEU A 8 24.18 -22.82 -16.70
N PHE A 9 23.49 -23.87 -17.12
CA PHE A 9 22.07 -23.85 -17.44
C PHE A 9 21.19 -23.63 -16.20
N PHE A 10 21.57 -24.22 -15.05
CA PHE A 10 20.88 -23.98 -13.76
C PHE A 10 21.08 -22.57 -13.24
N ILE A 11 22.25 -21.96 -13.41
CA ILE A 11 22.53 -20.57 -13.05
C ILE A 11 21.73 -19.63 -13.96
N PHE A 12 21.58 -19.93 -15.25
CA PHE A 12 20.78 -19.13 -16.17
C PHE A 12 19.28 -19.19 -15.84
N ILE A 13 18.76 -20.33 -15.39
CA ILE A 13 17.38 -20.48 -14.93
C ILE A 13 17.18 -19.73 -13.60
N LEU A 14 18.13 -19.76 -12.67
CA LEU A 14 18.05 -18.99 -11.42
C LEU A 14 18.07 -17.47 -11.64
N ILE A 15 18.80 -16.99 -12.66
CA ILE A 15 18.83 -15.56 -13.00
C ILE A 15 17.53 -15.13 -13.69
N SER A 16 16.84 -16.05 -14.40
CA SER A 16 15.53 -15.78 -15.01
C SER A 16 14.39 -15.73 -13.99
N TYR A 17 14.59 -16.26 -12.79
CA TYR A 17 13.66 -16.15 -11.64
C TYR A 17 13.92 -14.92 -10.74
N LEU A 18 14.93 -14.12 -11.05
CA LEU A 18 14.96 -12.73 -10.62
C LEU A 18 13.94 -12.00 -11.50
N SER A 19 12.65 -12.27 -11.23
CA SER A 19 11.55 -11.52 -11.82
C SER A 19 11.88 -10.04 -11.65
N SER A 20 11.79 -9.30 -12.72
CA SER A 20 11.81 -7.85 -12.63
C SER A 20 10.67 -7.48 -11.68
N GLN A 21 11.01 -7.15 -10.45
CA GLN A 21 10.05 -6.65 -9.49
C GLN A 21 9.50 -5.36 -10.07
N ASP A 22 8.19 -5.31 -10.29
CA ASP A 22 7.54 -4.15 -10.85
C ASP A 22 7.45 -3.07 -9.75
N TYR A 23 8.05 -1.93 -10.03
CA TYR A 23 8.00 -0.77 -9.14
C TYR A 23 6.87 0.15 -9.56
N TYR A 24 6.06 0.55 -8.60
CA TYR A 24 5.20 1.70 -8.77
C TYR A 24 6.04 2.96 -8.63
N MET A 25 5.89 3.87 -9.59
CA MET A 25 6.40 5.21 -9.48
C MET A 25 5.23 6.19 -9.63
N ASP A 26 5.08 7.09 -8.68
CA ASP A 26 4.11 8.16 -8.75
C ASP A 26 4.37 9.06 -9.98
N ASP A 27 3.29 9.60 -10.57
CA ASP A 27 3.37 10.47 -11.76
C ASP A 27 4.19 11.76 -11.49
N PHE A 28 4.21 12.22 -10.25
CA PHE A 28 5.01 13.35 -9.80
C PHE A 28 6.43 12.96 -9.38
N LYS A 29 6.75 11.65 -9.40
CA LYS A 29 8.02 11.08 -8.94
C LYS A 29 8.35 11.43 -7.48
N ASP A 30 7.32 11.58 -6.65
CA ASP A 30 7.49 11.92 -5.24
C ASP A 30 7.78 10.69 -4.37
N PHE A 31 7.32 9.51 -4.80
CA PHE A 31 7.56 8.25 -4.10
C PHE A 31 7.59 7.04 -5.05
N THR A 32 8.10 5.94 -4.53
CA THR A 32 8.11 4.63 -5.21
C THR A 32 7.93 3.51 -4.19
N PHE A 33 7.50 2.35 -4.63
CA PHE A 33 7.46 1.11 -3.86
C PHE A 33 7.39 -0.10 -4.80
N GLU A 34 7.72 -1.27 -4.29
CA GLU A 34 7.56 -2.53 -5.02
C GLU A 34 6.09 -2.93 -5.03
N MET A 35 5.50 -3.07 -6.22
CA MET A 35 4.10 -3.48 -6.33
C MET A 35 3.91 -4.93 -5.85
N PRO A 36 2.77 -5.25 -5.25
CA PRO A 36 2.42 -6.64 -5.00
C PRO A 36 2.42 -7.45 -6.31
N ASP A 37 2.88 -8.68 -6.25
CA ASP A 37 2.95 -9.56 -7.42
C ASP A 37 1.58 -9.71 -8.08
N GLY A 38 1.54 -9.53 -9.41
CA GLY A 38 0.31 -9.64 -10.20
C GLY A 38 -0.65 -8.45 -10.09
N TRP A 39 -0.27 -7.39 -9.36
CA TRP A 39 -1.09 -6.18 -9.30
C TRP A 39 -0.75 -5.22 -10.44
N GLU A 40 -1.76 -4.50 -10.93
CA GLU A 40 -1.65 -3.58 -12.05
C GLU A 40 -2.17 -2.19 -11.69
N THR A 41 -1.76 -1.18 -12.46
CA THR A 41 -2.25 0.19 -12.28
C THR A 41 -3.34 0.52 -13.30
N MET A 42 -4.36 1.23 -12.84
CA MET A 42 -5.42 1.76 -13.71
C MET A 42 -5.58 3.27 -13.49
N THR A 43 -5.66 4.00 -14.58
CA THR A 43 -5.97 5.43 -14.54
C THR A 43 -7.45 5.63 -14.87
N TYR A 44 -8.16 6.33 -13.97
CA TYR A 44 -9.55 6.71 -14.20
C TYR A 44 -9.63 8.18 -14.63
N PRO A 45 -10.40 8.50 -15.67
CA PRO A 45 -10.64 9.90 -16.06
C PRO A 45 -11.22 10.70 -14.89
N GLY A 46 -10.58 11.81 -14.54
CA GLY A 46 -11.02 12.69 -13.46
C GLY A 46 -10.50 12.34 -12.07
N LEU A 47 -9.82 11.21 -11.88
CA LEU A 47 -9.09 10.93 -10.65
C LEU A 47 -7.65 11.44 -10.75
N LYS A 48 -7.21 12.11 -9.69
CA LYS A 48 -5.82 12.59 -9.55
C LYS A 48 -4.83 11.45 -9.33
N TYR A 49 -5.30 10.33 -8.78
CA TYR A 49 -4.47 9.19 -8.37
C TYR A 49 -4.79 7.96 -9.22
N LYS A 50 -3.78 7.13 -9.45
CA LYS A 50 -3.96 5.81 -10.05
C LYS A 50 -4.55 4.85 -9.02
N ILE A 51 -5.44 3.99 -9.47
CA ILE A 51 -5.90 2.85 -8.68
C ILE A 51 -4.97 1.69 -9.02
N ILE A 52 -4.47 1.02 -7.99
CA ILE A 52 -3.69 -0.20 -8.09
C ILE A 52 -4.61 -1.33 -7.68
N TYR A 53 -4.74 -2.35 -8.50
CA TYR A 53 -5.67 -3.44 -8.25
C TYR A 53 -5.02 -4.79 -8.52
N GLY A 54 -5.41 -5.77 -7.73
CA GLY A 54 -5.05 -7.16 -7.89
C GLY A 54 -6.22 -7.98 -8.43
N ASP A 55 -6.01 -9.27 -8.53
CA ASP A 55 -7.02 -10.22 -8.95
C ASP A 55 -8.27 -10.17 -8.07
N SER A 56 -9.42 -10.41 -8.69
CA SER A 56 -10.68 -10.53 -7.98
C SER A 56 -10.70 -11.82 -7.15
N VAL A 57 -10.88 -11.67 -5.84
CA VAL A 57 -11.05 -12.79 -4.92
C VAL A 57 -12.52 -12.89 -4.54
N LYS A 58 -13.14 -14.03 -4.80
CA LYS A 58 -14.58 -14.28 -4.55
C LYS A 58 -15.51 -13.21 -5.15
N GLY A 59 -15.12 -12.63 -6.30
CA GLY A 59 -15.91 -11.61 -6.99
C GLY A 59 -15.76 -10.19 -6.44
N GLN A 60 -14.86 -9.96 -5.49
CA GLN A 60 -14.51 -8.64 -4.97
C GLN A 60 -13.11 -8.22 -5.45
N ASN A 61 -13.01 -7.03 -6.01
CA ASN A 61 -11.75 -6.48 -6.49
C ASN A 61 -10.93 -5.97 -5.30
N GLN A 62 -9.70 -6.45 -5.21
CA GLN A 62 -8.71 -5.92 -4.30
C GLN A 62 -8.13 -4.66 -4.90
N ASN A 63 -8.03 -3.60 -4.14
CA ASN A 63 -7.47 -2.35 -4.65
C ASN A 63 -6.75 -1.56 -3.56
N MET A 64 -5.85 -0.70 -4.00
CA MET A 64 -5.24 0.33 -3.15
C MET A 64 -5.08 1.63 -3.93
N ILE A 65 -5.12 2.73 -3.20
CA ILE A 65 -4.87 4.07 -3.70
C ILE A 65 -3.87 4.78 -2.79
N PHE A 66 -3.16 5.75 -3.35
CA PHE A 66 -2.30 6.64 -2.59
C PHE A 66 -2.82 8.06 -2.65
N VAL A 67 -2.78 8.73 -1.51
CA VAL A 67 -2.99 10.17 -1.38
C VAL A 67 -1.84 10.78 -0.59
N SER A 68 -1.54 12.04 -0.85
CA SER A 68 -0.56 12.80 -0.07
C SER A 68 -1.15 14.14 0.34
N GLU A 69 -0.83 14.57 1.54
CA GLU A 69 -1.31 15.84 2.10
C GLU A 69 -0.25 16.48 3.01
N GLU A 70 -0.30 17.80 3.13
CA GLU A 70 0.52 18.51 4.10
C GLU A 70 -0.06 18.34 5.50
N VAL A 71 0.79 17.98 6.46
CA VAL A 71 0.40 17.79 7.85
C VAL A 71 1.37 18.52 8.79
N SER A 72 0.88 18.87 9.96
CA SER A 72 1.69 19.41 11.06
C SER A 72 1.58 18.52 12.29
N GLY A 73 2.53 18.61 13.21
CA GLY A 73 2.51 17.86 14.45
C GLY A 73 3.18 16.48 14.37
N SER A 74 3.02 15.71 15.42
CA SER A 74 3.55 14.34 15.55
C SER A 74 2.69 13.35 14.75
N MET A 75 3.23 12.16 14.50
CA MET A 75 2.46 11.09 13.85
C MET A 75 1.25 10.67 14.70
N GLU A 76 1.36 10.71 16.03
CA GLU A 76 0.27 10.42 16.95
C GLU A 76 -0.89 11.41 16.80
N GLU A 77 -0.58 12.71 16.68
CA GLU A 77 -1.60 13.76 16.45
C GLU A 77 -2.25 13.57 15.08
N VAL A 78 -1.46 13.34 14.04
CA VAL A 78 -1.94 13.09 12.67
C VAL A 78 -2.87 11.87 12.64
N VAL A 79 -2.49 10.75 13.25
CA VAL A 79 -3.35 9.55 13.33
C VAL A 79 -4.63 9.83 14.09
N SER A 80 -4.55 10.58 15.20
CA SER A 80 -5.72 10.95 15.99
C SER A 80 -6.70 11.81 15.18
N GLU A 81 -6.19 12.79 14.44
CA GLU A 81 -6.98 13.64 13.56
C GLU A 81 -7.61 12.85 12.42
N TYR A 82 -6.82 12.00 11.75
CA TYR A 82 -7.29 11.11 10.69
C TYR A 82 -8.46 10.23 11.14
N LEU A 83 -8.33 9.59 12.30
CA LEU A 83 -9.39 8.76 12.88
C LEU A 83 -10.59 9.57 13.38
N SER A 84 -10.40 10.79 13.89
CA SER A 84 -11.53 11.63 14.33
C SER A 84 -12.33 12.16 13.16
N GLY A 85 -11.69 12.59 12.08
CA GLY A 85 -12.35 13.05 10.86
C GLY A 85 -13.24 12.00 10.21
N GLN A 86 -12.91 10.73 10.37
CA GLN A 86 -13.75 9.62 9.90
C GLN A 86 -15.02 9.42 10.76
N LYS A 87 -15.02 9.88 12.01
CA LYS A 87 -16.16 9.70 12.95
C LYS A 87 -17.25 10.75 12.81
N GLU A 88 -17.00 11.86 12.13
CA GLU A 88 -17.96 12.98 12.05
C GLU A 88 -19.15 12.72 11.12
N SER A 89 -19.25 11.55 10.50
CA SER A 89 -20.42 11.18 9.74
C SER A 89 -21.54 10.70 10.68
N ASP A 90 -22.64 11.43 10.73
CA ASP A 90 -23.86 11.04 11.46
C ASP A 90 -24.58 9.82 10.82
N ASP A 91 -24.05 9.29 9.72
CA ASP A 91 -24.60 8.12 9.06
C ASP A 91 -24.13 6.84 9.78
N PRO A 92 -25.06 6.03 10.34
CA PRO A 92 -24.71 4.75 10.97
C PRO A 92 -24.00 3.76 10.01
N ALA A 93 -24.19 3.92 8.69
CA ALA A 93 -23.50 3.11 7.68
C ALA A 93 -22.01 3.44 7.57
N SER A 94 -21.57 4.59 8.07
CA SER A 94 -20.17 4.99 8.13
C SER A 94 -19.51 4.71 9.50
N ALA A 95 -20.21 4.07 10.43
CA ALA A 95 -19.64 3.64 11.69
C ALA A 95 -18.58 2.56 11.44
N TYR A 96 -17.33 2.85 11.80
CA TYR A 96 -16.24 1.91 11.65
C TYR A 96 -15.71 1.44 13.01
N THR A 97 -15.05 0.29 13.00
CA THR A 97 -14.34 -0.24 14.16
C THR A 97 -12.85 -0.27 13.87
N VAL A 98 -12.05 0.36 14.72
CA VAL A 98 -10.58 0.23 14.65
C VAL A 98 -10.18 -1.12 15.22
N ILE A 99 -9.61 -1.98 14.39
CA ILE A 99 -9.14 -3.31 14.76
C ILE A 99 -7.68 -3.25 15.21
N THR A 100 -6.86 -2.51 14.49
CA THR A 100 -5.42 -2.41 14.75
C THR A 100 -4.96 -0.98 14.52
N GLN A 101 -4.08 -0.52 15.41
CA GLN A 101 -3.31 0.71 15.24
C GLN A 101 -1.92 0.46 15.81
N GLU A 102 -0.95 0.32 14.92
CA GLU A 102 0.41 -0.08 15.32
C GLU A 102 1.49 0.68 14.57
N LYS A 103 2.69 0.69 15.14
CA LYS A 103 3.90 1.08 14.42
C LYS A 103 4.08 0.14 13.25
N PHE A 104 4.41 0.70 12.10
CA PHE A 104 4.77 -0.07 10.91
C PHE A 104 6.26 0.13 10.62
N GLU A 105 7.00 -0.97 10.46
CA GLU A 105 8.43 -0.90 10.14
C GLU A 105 8.62 -0.79 8.63
N ASN A 106 9.22 0.31 8.21
CA ASN A 106 9.56 0.60 6.83
C ASN A 106 11.07 0.46 6.62
N ASN A 107 11.49 -0.08 5.47
CA ASN A 107 12.90 -0.34 5.16
C ASN A 107 13.77 0.93 5.08
N TYR A 108 13.15 2.09 4.89
CA TYR A 108 13.80 3.39 4.76
C TYR A 108 13.69 4.25 6.03
N ASN A 109 13.27 3.64 7.17
CA ASN A 109 13.13 4.30 8.46
C ASN A 109 12.17 5.50 8.44
N LEU A 110 11.19 5.51 7.55
CA LEU A 110 10.12 6.51 7.60
C LEU A 110 9.28 6.31 8.86
N GLU A 111 8.87 7.41 9.47
CA GLU A 111 7.90 7.34 10.55
C GLU A 111 6.57 6.85 9.99
N SER A 112 6.14 5.66 10.42
CA SER A 112 5.01 4.96 9.80
C SER A 112 4.06 4.32 10.79
N ARG A 113 2.78 4.22 10.38
CA ARG A 113 1.71 3.55 11.11
C ARG A 113 0.91 2.67 10.18
N LYS A 114 0.42 1.56 10.71
CA LYS A 114 -0.59 0.71 10.09
C LYS A 114 -1.86 0.78 10.90
N ILE A 115 -2.97 1.05 10.23
CA ILE A 115 -4.30 1.11 10.84
C ILE A 115 -5.19 0.16 10.05
N ILE A 116 -5.94 -0.68 10.75
CA ILE A 116 -6.93 -1.56 10.15
C ILE A 116 -8.28 -1.18 10.73
N ILE A 117 -9.23 -0.89 9.87
CA ILE A 117 -10.62 -0.63 10.25
C ILE A 117 -11.56 -1.62 9.57
N GLU A 118 -12.68 -1.87 10.20
CA GLU A 118 -13.81 -2.59 9.62
C GLU A 118 -14.97 -1.62 9.39
N LEU A 119 -15.54 -1.67 8.20
CA LEU A 119 -16.71 -0.90 7.80
C LEU A 119 -17.81 -1.86 7.33
N PRO A 120 -19.09 -1.59 7.66
CA PRO A 120 -20.20 -2.25 7.01
C PRO A 120 -20.21 -1.98 5.51
N GLU A 121 -20.24 -3.01 4.69
CA GLU A 121 -20.34 -2.89 3.23
C GLU A 121 -21.44 -3.80 2.69
N GLY A 122 -22.54 -3.19 2.26
CA GLY A 122 -23.71 -3.93 1.79
C GLY A 122 -24.27 -4.87 2.86
N LYS A 123 -24.16 -6.20 2.65
CA LYS A 123 -24.56 -7.25 3.60
C LYS A 123 -23.38 -7.84 4.37
N GLY A 124 -22.19 -7.32 4.18
CA GLY A 124 -20.94 -7.83 4.76
C GLY A 124 -20.18 -6.76 5.54
N ILE A 125 -18.93 -7.06 5.77
CA ILE A 125 -17.95 -6.18 6.40
C ILE A 125 -16.74 -6.15 5.47
N ALA A 126 -16.25 -4.93 5.15
CA ALA A 126 -14.98 -4.74 4.46
C ALA A 126 -13.89 -4.36 5.45
N LYS A 127 -12.68 -4.81 5.20
CA LYS A 127 -11.49 -4.36 5.91
C LYS A 127 -10.73 -3.37 5.06
N HIS A 128 -10.42 -2.24 5.68
CA HIS A 128 -9.59 -1.21 5.09
C HIS A 128 -8.26 -1.13 5.83
N TYR A 129 -7.19 -1.20 5.07
CA TYR A 129 -5.82 -1.16 5.56
C TYR A 129 -5.22 0.18 5.17
N PHE A 130 -4.81 0.97 6.16
CA PHE A 130 -4.15 2.24 5.94
C PHE A 130 -2.70 2.13 6.37
N TYR A 131 -1.79 2.45 5.45
CA TYR A 131 -0.37 2.61 5.74
C TYR A 131 -0.05 4.10 5.62
N LEU A 132 0.36 4.69 6.70
CA LEU A 132 0.68 6.10 6.82
C LEU A 132 2.19 6.25 6.91
N PHE A 133 2.77 7.08 6.04
CA PHE A 133 4.20 7.37 6.02
C PHE A 133 4.38 8.88 6.11
N LYS A 134 5.08 9.35 7.13
CA LYS A 134 5.36 10.76 7.28
C LYS A 134 6.81 11.05 6.92
N HIS A 135 7.00 11.99 6.02
CA HIS A 135 8.29 12.53 5.64
C HIS A 135 8.24 14.04 5.64
N ASN A 136 9.00 14.68 6.54
CA ASN A 136 8.92 16.11 6.79
C ASN A 136 7.48 16.54 7.18
N SER A 137 6.89 17.48 6.42
CA SER A 137 5.51 17.94 6.57
C SER A 137 4.52 17.24 5.64
N ILE A 138 4.91 16.18 4.94
CA ILE A 138 4.03 15.45 4.04
C ILE A 138 3.65 14.10 4.66
N LEU A 139 2.37 13.82 4.66
CA LEU A 139 1.80 12.51 4.95
C LEU A 139 1.42 11.82 3.64
N TYR A 140 1.94 10.63 3.45
CA TYR A 140 1.53 9.73 2.38
C TYR A 140 0.65 8.64 2.98
N VAL A 141 -0.53 8.45 2.43
CA VAL A 141 -1.50 7.46 2.89
C VAL A 141 -1.77 6.48 1.77
N CYS A 142 -1.42 5.22 1.98
CA CYS A 142 -1.92 4.11 1.17
C CYS A 142 -3.19 3.58 1.82
N ALA A 143 -4.30 3.62 1.11
CA ALA A 143 -5.56 3.01 1.52
C ALA A 143 -5.84 1.78 0.65
N ALA A 144 -5.81 0.60 1.25
CA ALA A 144 -6.13 -0.66 0.59
C ALA A 144 -7.47 -1.21 1.10
N THR A 145 -8.33 -1.60 0.19
CA THR A 145 -9.62 -2.25 0.49
C THR A 145 -9.53 -3.70 0.12
N LEU A 146 -9.76 -4.55 1.11
CA LEU A 146 -9.72 -5.99 0.96
C LEU A 146 -11.06 -6.61 1.40
N SER A 147 -11.44 -7.71 0.77
CA SER A 147 -12.60 -8.50 1.22
C SER A 147 -12.36 -9.07 2.61
N HIS A 148 -13.41 -9.15 3.43
CA HIS A 148 -13.35 -9.71 4.79
C HIS A 148 -12.78 -11.13 4.87
N ASP A 149 -13.02 -11.92 3.84
CA ASP A 149 -12.62 -13.33 3.77
C ASP A 149 -11.21 -13.54 3.18
N ILE A 150 -10.38 -12.50 3.19
CA ILE A 150 -9.07 -12.58 2.56
C ILE A 150 -8.12 -13.44 3.36
N GLU A 151 -7.41 -14.27 2.61
CA GLU A 151 -6.32 -15.09 3.12
C GLU A 151 -5.17 -14.21 3.61
N SER A 152 -4.54 -14.62 4.69
CA SER A 152 -3.39 -13.91 5.29
C SER A 152 -2.27 -13.58 4.30
N GLU A 153 -2.12 -14.41 3.25
CA GLU A 153 -1.11 -14.22 2.20
C GLU A 153 -1.21 -12.88 1.48
N ILE A 154 -2.43 -12.37 1.21
CA ILE A 154 -2.60 -11.06 0.54
C ILE A 154 -2.20 -9.93 1.49
N VAL A 155 -2.52 -10.06 2.77
CA VAL A 155 -2.12 -9.06 3.77
C VAL A 155 -0.60 -9.05 3.94
N GLU A 156 0.05 -10.22 3.98
CA GLU A 156 1.51 -10.35 4.04
C GLU A 156 2.18 -9.74 2.80
N MET A 157 1.60 -9.95 1.63
CA MET A 157 2.08 -9.39 0.37
C MET A 157 1.96 -7.85 0.36
N LEU A 158 0.85 -7.29 0.85
CA LEU A 158 0.69 -5.84 1.03
C LEU A 158 1.69 -5.28 2.04
N ASP A 159 1.88 -5.95 3.18
CA ASP A 159 2.86 -5.54 4.18
C ASP A 159 4.28 -5.54 3.60
N ALA A 160 4.63 -6.56 2.82
CA ALA A 160 5.92 -6.66 2.15
C ALA A 160 6.13 -5.49 1.17
N SER A 161 5.13 -5.22 0.33
CA SER A 161 5.11 -4.09 -0.60
C SER A 161 5.28 -2.75 0.13
N MET A 162 4.49 -2.50 1.16
CA MET A 162 4.52 -1.23 1.90
C MET A 162 5.81 -1.02 2.71
N LYS A 163 6.52 -2.09 3.09
CA LYS A 163 7.87 -1.99 3.67
C LYS A 163 8.87 -1.35 2.72
N THR A 164 8.65 -1.48 1.41
CA THR A 164 9.53 -0.91 0.37
C THR A 164 9.17 0.52 -0.02
N PHE A 165 8.12 1.11 0.57
CA PHE A 165 7.73 2.49 0.28
C PHE A 165 8.85 3.46 0.59
N GLN A 166 9.24 4.25 -0.41
CA GLN A 166 10.32 5.22 -0.35
C GLN A 166 9.86 6.56 -0.91
N VAL A 167 10.12 7.63 -0.18
CA VAL A 167 9.99 9.00 -0.70
C VAL A 167 11.22 9.32 -1.53
N LEU A 168 11.00 9.89 -2.70
CA LEU A 168 12.06 10.30 -3.62
C LEU A 168 12.34 11.78 -3.40
N ASP A 169 13.56 12.10 -2.98
CA ASP A 169 14.01 13.50 -2.91
C ASP A 169 14.04 14.06 -4.33
N LYS A 170 13.28 15.11 -4.59
CA LYS A 170 13.41 15.87 -5.83
C LYS A 170 14.82 16.44 -5.83
N LYS A 171 15.70 15.96 -6.72
CA LYS A 171 16.90 16.70 -7.02
C LYS A 171 16.43 18.03 -7.61
N GLU A 172 16.77 19.12 -6.93
CA GLU A 172 16.65 20.44 -7.53
C GLU A 172 17.40 20.38 -8.87
N GLU A 173 16.65 20.43 -9.97
CA GLU A 173 17.23 20.59 -11.30
C GLU A 173 17.79 22.03 -11.31
N GLU A 174 19.13 22.15 -11.13
CA GLU A 174 19.88 23.39 -11.35
C GLU A 174 19.90 23.76 -12.85
#